data_b36597f6feba9c4e5e7e03dba6915049
#
_entry.id   b36597f6feba9c4e5e7e03dba6915049
#
_cell.length_a   1.000
_cell.length_b   1.000
_cell.length_c   1.000
_cell.angle_alpha   90.00
_cell.angle_beta   90.00
_cell.angle_gamma   90.00
#
_symmetry.space_group_name_H-M   'P 1'
#
loop_
_entity.id
_entity.type
_entity.pdbx_description
1 polymer ?
#
loop_
_entity_poly.entity_id
_entity_poly.type
_entity_poly.pdbx_seq_one_letter_code
_entity_poly.pdbx_strand_id
1 'polypeptide(L)'
;RRAITHEDVWLAARLSAPALSPDGKWAVVGVTEPAYDDKQQVSDLWIVPTDGSAPARRLTSSPGGEASPAWSPDGTRLAFTARRDGDEVSQVYVLDTRGGEAQRVTTLATGARSPRWSPDGNSLLFVSDVYPGAKTEAENKAAAQERKNRKWNARVFDSFPIRDWDRWLDDRQPSLFVQAVAPDSAAKDLLAGTTLAAHPGFGGSLGAGSENITAAWTP
;
A
#
# COMPACT_ATOMS: atom_id res chain seq x y z
N ARG A 1 12.46 31.85 -22.78
CA ARG A 1 11.70 31.52 -21.53
C ARG A 1 10.28 31.99 -21.75
N ARG A 2 9.28 31.15 -21.45
CA ARG A 2 7.86 31.50 -21.45
C ARG A 2 7.31 31.49 -20.02
N ALA A 3 6.17 32.13 -19.82
CA ALA A 3 5.46 32.05 -18.54
C ALA A 3 4.94 30.61 -18.32
N ILE A 4 4.91 30.19 -17.07
CA ILE A 4 4.30 28.92 -16.65
C ILE A 4 2.80 29.02 -16.86
N THR A 5 2.20 28.05 -17.50
CA THR A 5 0.74 27.95 -17.70
C THR A 5 0.11 27.06 -16.64
N HIS A 6 -1.22 27.05 -16.57
CA HIS A 6 -1.97 26.14 -15.73
C HIS A 6 -1.68 24.68 -16.09
N GLU A 7 -1.59 24.37 -17.39
CA GLU A 7 -1.28 23.04 -17.89
C GLU A 7 0.10 22.56 -17.47
N ASP A 8 1.11 23.43 -17.42
CA ASP A 8 2.45 23.08 -16.97
C ASP A 8 2.45 22.58 -15.52
N VAL A 9 1.59 23.16 -14.69
CA VAL A 9 1.45 22.78 -13.28
C VAL A 9 0.56 21.54 -13.14
N TRP A 10 -0.54 21.51 -13.88
CA TRP A 10 -1.51 20.42 -13.80
C TRP A 10 -0.96 19.10 -14.34
N LEU A 11 -0.26 19.16 -15.47
CA LEU A 11 0.30 18.00 -16.16
C LEU A 11 1.76 17.70 -15.77
N ALA A 12 2.27 18.31 -14.69
CA ALA A 12 3.56 17.94 -14.15
C ALA A 12 3.51 16.54 -13.53
N ALA A 13 4.43 15.66 -13.91
CA ALA A 13 4.58 14.36 -13.29
C ALA A 13 4.86 14.50 -11.79
N ARG A 14 4.23 13.66 -10.98
CA ARG A 14 4.37 13.68 -9.52
C ARG A 14 5.22 12.50 -9.08
N LEU A 15 6.20 12.77 -8.23
CA LEU A 15 7.11 11.77 -7.71
C LEU A 15 6.76 11.42 -6.27
N SER A 16 6.81 10.12 -5.95
CA SER A 16 6.74 9.66 -4.57
C SER A 16 8.09 9.80 -3.86
N ALA A 17 8.12 9.56 -2.55
CA ALA A 17 9.38 9.41 -1.83
C ALA A 17 10.21 8.26 -2.44
N PRO A 18 11.52 8.43 -2.66
CA PRO A 18 12.37 7.39 -3.21
C PRO A 18 12.69 6.31 -2.18
N ALA A 19 12.77 5.05 -2.64
CA ALA A 19 13.33 3.94 -1.89
C ALA A 19 14.75 3.64 -2.40
N LEU A 20 15.76 3.80 -1.55
CA LEU A 20 17.14 3.51 -1.89
C LEU A 20 17.45 2.03 -1.73
N SER A 21 18.22 1.46 -2.65
CA SER A 21 18.78 0.12 -2.51
C SER A 21 19.76 0.05 -1.33
N PRO A 22 19.94 -1.13 -0.69
CA PRO A 22 20.84 -1.26 0.46
C PRO A 22 22.30 -0.86 0.18
N ASP A 23 22.75 -1.04 -1.05
CA ASP A 23 24.11 -0.60 -1.50
C ASP A 23 24.18 0.88 -1.90
N GLY A 24 23.07 1.60 -1.86
CA GLY A 24 22.96 3.02 -2.20
C GLY A 24 23.10 3.35 -3.69
N LYS A 25 23.20 2.35 -4.58
CA LYS A 25 23.46 2.58 -6.00
C LYS A 25 22.22 2.86 -6.82
N TRP A 26 21.05 2.45 -6.33
CA TRP A 26 19.77 2.56 -7.03
C TRP A 26 18.72 3.24 -6.17
N ALA A 27 17.87 4.02 -6.81
CA ALA A 27 16.65 4.53 -6.21
C ALA A 27 15.44 4.06 -7.02
N VAL A 28 14.39 3.63 -6.35
CA VAL A 28 13.08 3.37 -6.96
C VAL A 28 12.12 4.45 -6.49
N VAL A 29 11.38 5.02 -7.43
CA VAL A 29 10.43 6.10 -7.18
C VAL A 29 9.13 5.82 -7.95
N GLY A 30 7.99 6.09 -7.33
CA GLY A 30 6.72 6.13 -8.04
C GLY A 30 6.63 7.41 -8.86
N VAL A 31 6.27 7.28 -10.12
CA VAL A 31 5.99 8.40 -11.02
C VAL A 31 4.53 8.33 -11.43
N THR A 32 3.76 9.32 -11.02
CA THR A 32 2.36 9.45 -11.45
C THR A 32 2.32 10.40 -12.64
N GLU A 33 1.89 9.88 -13.78
CA GLU A 33 1.61 10.68 -14.96
C GLU A 33 0.21 11.28 -14.83
N PRO A 34 0.08 12.59 -14.65
CA PRO A 34 -1.22 13.22 -14.49
C PRO A 34 -1.99 13.23 -15.81
N ALA A 35 -3.29 13.09 -15.72
CA ALA A 35 -4.22 13.23 -16.83
C ALA A 35 -5.43 14.05 -16.39
N TYR A 36 -6.19 14.58 -17.36
CA TYR A 36 -7.45 15.26 -17.06
C TYR A 36 -8.55 14.30 -16.61
N ASP A 37 -8.47 13.04 -17.04
CA ASP A 37 -9.32 11.96 -16.56
C ASP A 37 -8.60 11.23 -15.43
N ASP A 38 -9.17 11.25 -14.23
CA ASP A 38 -8.61 10.60 -13.04
C ASP A 38 -8.38 9.09 -13.24
N LYS A 39 -9.14 8.44 -14.11
CA LYS A 39 -8.97 7.03 -14.45
C LYS A 39 -7.70 6.74 -15.28
N GLN A 40 -7.13 7.77 -15.86
CA GLN A 40 -5.90 7.70 -16.65
C GLN A 40 -4.66 8.11 -15.82
N GLN A 41 -4.86 8.57 -14.59
CA GLN A 41 -3.76 8.85 -13.68
C GLN A 41 -3.21 7.54 -13.12
N VAL A 42 -2.12 7.07 -13.69
CA VAL A 42 -1.47 5.82 -13.28
C VAL A 42 -0.10 6.15 -12.68
N SER A 43 0.21 5.50 -11.57
CA SER A 43 1.52 5.58 -10.94
C SER A 43 2.31 4.32 -11.23
N ASP A 44 3.48 4.46 -11.81
CA ASP A 44 4.40 3.36 -12.09
C ASP A 44 5.69 3.52 -11.31
N LEU A 45 6.38 2.40 -11.07
CA LEU A 45 7.70 2.42 -10.45
C LEU A 45 8.78 2.62 -11.51
N TRP A 46 9.67 3.56 -11.23
CA TRP A 46 10.85 3.85 -12.03
C TRP A 46 12.10 3.61 -11.19
N ILE A 47 13.15 3.12 -11.83
CA ILE A 47 14.46 2.92 -11.20
C ILE A 47 15.49 3.82 -11.86
N VAL A 48 16.34 4.43 -11.04
CA VAL A 48 17.39 5.34 -11.47
C VAL A 48 18.68 5.07 -10.70
N PRO A 49 19.85 5.06 -11.36
CA PRO A 49 21.13 5.00 -10.66
C PRO A 49 21.37 6.32 -9.90
N THR A 50 21.83 6.23 -8.66
CA THR A 50 22.00 7.40 -7.77
C THR A 50 23.17 8.29 -8.17
N ASP A 51 24.13 7.75 -8.94
CA ASP A 51 25.30 8.47 -9.47
C ASP A 51 25.03 9.20 -10.80
N GLY A 52 23.81 9.07 -11.35
CA GLY A 52 23.48 9.68 -12.64
C GLY A 52 24.13 9.04 -13.85
N SER A 53 24.71 7.84 -13.73
CA SER A 53 25.43 7.14 -14.81
C SER A 53 24.53 6.71 -15.98
N ALA A 54 23.20 6.62 -15.75
CA ALA A 54 22.23 6.29 -16.78
C ALA A 54 20.88 7.00 -16.52
N PRO A 55 20.04 7.15 -17.56
CA PRO A 55 18.71 7.69 -17.38
C PRO A 55 17.81 6.76 -16.56
N ALA A 56 16.80 7.34 -15.93
CA ALA A 56 15.74 6.56 -15.27
C ALA A 56 15.03 5.64 -16.28
N ARG A 57 14.66 4.44 -15.85
CA ARG A 57 13.88 3.51 -16.65
C ARG A 57 12.63 3.06 -15.89
N ARG A 58 11.55 2.88 -16.60
CA ARG A 58 10.30 2.33 -16.04
C ARG A 58 10.52 0.88 -15.64
N LEU A 59 10.15 0.52 -14.43
CA LEU A 59 10.29 -0.81 -13.87
C LEU A 59 9.00 -1.62 -13.94
N THR A 60 7.86 -0.95 -13.79
CA THR A 60 6.52 -1.56 -13.82
C THR A 60 5.59 -0.77 -14.73
N SER A 61 4.46 -1.38 -15.13
CA SER A 61 3.51 -0.77 -16.07
C SER A 61 2.10 -1.37 -15.94
N SER A 62 1.64 -1.65 -14.72
CA SER A 62 0.30 -2.23 -14.50
C SER A 62 -0.79 -1.15 -14.63
N PRO A 63 -1.92 -1.43 -15.27
CA PRO A 63 -3.03 -0.48 -15.40
C PRO A 63 -3.60 0.02 -14.07
N GLY A 64 -3.46 -0.76 -13.00
CA GLY A 64 -3.94 -0.40 -11.66
C GLY A 64 -2.96 0.46 -10.84
N GLY A 65 -1.78 0.72 -11.39
CA GLY A 65 -0.72 1.48 -10.73
C GLY A 65 0.04 0.72 -9.65
N GLU A 66 1.22 1.22 -9.33
CA GLU A 66 2.09 0.70 -8.29
C GLU A 66 2.55 1.81 -7.34
N ALA A 67 2.76 1.45 -6.08
CA ALA A 67 3.16 2.39 -5.03
C ALA A 67 3.99 1.74 -3.92
N SER A 68 4.55 2.56 -3.05
CA SER A 68 5.22 2.13 -1.81
C SER A 68 6.33 1.09 -2.02
N PRO A 69 7.31 1.36 -2.90
CA PRO A 69 8.42 0.43 -3.12
C PRO A 69 9.28 0.26 -1.87
N ALA A 70 9.71 -0.97 -1.60
CA ALA A 70 10.61 -1.32 -0.51
C ALA A 70 11.62 -2.39 -0.95
N TRP A 71 12.90 -2.12 -0.82
CA TRP A 71 13.97 -3.05 -1.15
C TRP A 71 14.13 -4.12 -0.08
N SER A 72 14.38 -5.36 -0.49
CA SER A 72 14.87 -6.39 0.43
C SER A 72 16.26 -6.05 0.95
N PRO A 73 16.63 -6.52 2.15
CA PRO A 73 17.94 -6.20 2.75
C PRO A 73 19.15 -6.60 1.90
N ASP A 74 19.01 -7.64 1.09
CA ASP A 74 20.04 -8.12 0.16
C ASP A 74 20.05 -7.38 -1.20
N GLY A 75 19.07 -6.47 -1.44
CA GLY A 75 18.95 -5.72 -2.68
C GLY A 75 18.49 -6.52 -3.89
N THR A 76 18.11 -7.79 -3.71
CA THR A 76 17.73 -8.65 -4.85
C THR A 76 16.24 -8.60 -5.18
N ARG A 77 15.41 -8.13 -4.26
CA ARG A 77 13.95 -8.08 -4.43
C ARG A 77 13.40 -6.71 -4.08
N LEU A 78 12.28 -6.37 -4.72
CA LEU A 78 11.51 -5.17 -4.46
C LEU A 78 10.09 -5.56 -4.11
N ALA A 79 9.63 -5.21 -2.91
CA ALA A 79 8.22 -5.28 -2.54
C ALA A 79 7.53 -3.97 -2.89
N PHE A 80 6.28 -4.02 -3.30
CA PHE A 80 5.47 -2.84 -3.62
C PHE A 80 3.98 -3.16 -3.54
N THR A 81 3.16 -2.13 -3.50
CA THR A 81 1.72 -2.24 -3.54
C THR A 81 1.23 -2.07 -4.98
N ALA A 82 0.37 -2.95 -5.43
CA ALA A 82 -0.26 -2.89 -6.76
C ALA A 82 -1.67 -3.46 -6.74
N ARG A 83 -2.46 -3.05 -7.72
CA ARG A 83 -3.72 -3.69 -8.07
C ARG A 83 -3.61 -4.21 -9.50
N ARG A 84 -3.53 -5.52 -9.64
CA ARG A 84 -3.37 -6.21 -10.94
C ARG A 84 -4.64 -6.96 -11.33
N ASP A 85 -4.65 -7.50 -12.54
CA ASP A 85 -5.79 -8.28 -13.03
C ASP A 85 -6.14 -9.41 -12.07
N GLY A 86 -7.43 -9.50 -11.74
CA GLY A 86 -7.95 -10.43 -10.73
C GLY A 86 -7.94 -9.91 -9.30
N ASP A 87 -7.37 -8.73 -9.02
CA ASP A 87 -7.43 -8.10 -7.71
C ASP A 87 -8.63 -7.17 -7.59
N GLU A 88 -9.46 -7.37 -6.59
CA GLU A 88 -10.53 -6.41 -6.25
C GLU A 88 -9.97 -5.18 -5.53
N VAL A 89 -8.89 -5.35 -4.77
CA VAL A 89 -8.21 -4.34 -3.96
C VAL A 89 -6.70 -4.46 -4.11
N SER A 90 -5.96 -3.41 -3.78
CA SER A 90 -4.50 -3.43 -3.84
C SER A 90 -3.89 -4.48 -2.92
N GLN A 91 -2.88 -5.18 -3.40
CA GLN A 91 -2.14 -6.23 -2.69
C GLN A 91 -0.64 -5.92 -2.71
N VAL A 92 0.12 -6.62 -1.86
CA VAL A 92 1.58 -6.56 -1.91
C VAL A 92 2.12 -7.57 -2.90
N TYR A 93 3.01 -7.11 -3.74
CA TYR A 93 3.74 -7.86 -4.75
C TYR A 93 5.23 -7.80 -4.50
N VAL A 94 5.95 -8.82 -4.94
CA VAL A 94 7.41 -8.89 -4.91
C VAL A 94 7.94 -9.16 -6.31
N LEU A 95 8.92 -8.36 -6.73
CA LEU A 95 9.64 -8.47 -7.99
C LEU A 95 11.11 -8.80 -7.72
N ASP A 96 11.67 -9.77 -8.44
CA ASP A 96 13.12 -9.97 -8.49
C ASP A 96 13.76 -8.88 -9.34
N THR A 97 14.76 -8.17 -8.83
CA THR A 97 15.39 -7.05 -9.53
C THR A 97 16.21 -7.46 -10.76
N ARG A 98 16.51 -8.76 -10.88
CA ARG A 98 17.17 -9.34 -12.05
C ARG A 98 16.20 -9.57 -13.22
N GLY A 99 14.91 -9.53 -12.97
CA GLY A 99 13.85 -9.66 -13.98
C GLY A 99 12.82 -10.73 -13.62
N GLY A 100 11.81 -10.86 -14.47
CA GLY A 100 10.68 -11.76 -14.28
C GLY A 100 9.40 -11.01 -13.92
N GLU A 101 8.32 -11.78 -13.70
CA GLU A 101 7.03 -11.26 -13.29
C GLU A 101 6.95 -11.06 -11.78
N ALA A 102 6.33 -9.98 -11.36
CA ALA A 102 6.07 -9.75 -9.94
C ALA A 102 5.05 -10.76 -9.42
N GLN A 103 5.37 -11.36 -8.28
CA GLN A 103 4.53 -12.35 -7.62
C GLN A 103 3.69 -11.70 -6.52
N ARG A 104 2.39 -12.03 -6.49
CA ARG A 104 1.50 -11.58 -5.43
C ARG A 104 1.82 -12.32 -4.14
N VAL A 105 2.04 -11.58 -3.06
CA VAL A 105 2.32 -12.14 -1.73
C VAL A 105 1.05 -12.17 -0.88
N THR A 106 0.25 -11.09 -0.89
CA THR A 106 -0.93 -10.98 -0.05
C THR A 106 -2.24 -11.25 -0.81
N THR A 107 -3.26 -11.72 -0.09
CA THR A 107 -4.60 -12.01 -0.64
C THR A 107 -5.70 -11.54 0.32
N LEU A 108 -5.49 -10.41 0.99
CA LEU A 108 -6.42 -9.89 1.99
C LEU A 108 -7.65 -9.24 1.35
N ALA A 109 -8.81 -9.47 1.95
CA ALA A 109 -10.10 -8.97 1.45
C ALA A 109 -10.19 -7.44 1.43
N THR A 110 -9.46 -6.78 2.30
CA THR A 110 -9.41 -5.31 2.44
C THR A 110 -8.14 -4.70 1.87
N GLY A 111 -7.30 -5.52 1.24
CA GLY A 111 -6.06 -5.09 0.63
C GLY A 111 -4.88 -5.00 1.60
N ALA A 112 -3.72 -4.69 1.04
CA ALA A 112 -2.48 -4.52 1.79
C ALA A 112 -1.66 -3.37 1.20
N ARG A 113 -0.97 -2.61 2.06
CA ARG A 113 -0.19 -1.43 1.67
C ARG A 113 1.06 -1.24 2.53
N SER A 114 1.98 -0.40 2.05
CA SER A 114 3.19 0.02 2.77
C SER A 114 4.06 -1.14 3.26
N PRO A 115 4.48 -2.05 2.36
CA PRO A 115 5.29 -3.20 2.74
C PRO A 115 6.67 -2.77 3.26
N ARG A 116 7.17 -3.54 4.25
CA ARG A 116 8.53 -3.39 4.80
C ARG A 116 9.14 -4.77 5.02
N TRP A 117 10.31 -5.00 4.50
CA TRP A 117 11.02 -6.26 4.68
C TRP A 117 11.52 -6.43 6.11
N SER A 118 11.47 -7.67 6.61
CA SER A 118 12.21 -8.06 7.80
C SER A 118 13.73 -7.99 7.56
N PRO A 119 14.55 -7.80 8.61
CA PRO A 119 16.00 -7.72 8.46
C PRO A 119 16.64 -8.95 7.80
N ASP A 120 16.05 -10.12 7.98
CA ASP A 120 16.48 -11.38 7.34
C ASP A 120 15.99 -11.56 5.90
N GLY A 121 15.13 -10.64 5.41
CA GLY A 121 14.57 -10.70 4.05
C GLY A 121 13.54 -11.81 3.82
N ASN A 122 13.05 -12.49 4.86
CA ASN A 122 12.16 -13.63 4.70
C ASN A 122 10.68 -13.30 4.89
N SER A 123 10.37 -12.14 5.47
CA SER A 123 9.02 -11.72 5.78
C SER A 123 8.77 -10.27 5.40
N LEU A 124 7.50 -9.94 5.24
CA LEU A 124 7.02 -8.57 5.03
C LEU A 124 6.11 -8.18 6.18
N LEU A 125 6.32 -6.98 6.69
CA LEU A 125 5.42 -6.23 7.54
C LEU A 125 4.64 -5.27 6.64
N PHE A 126 3.32 -5.17 6.81
CA PHE A 126 2.47 -4.29 6.00
C PHE A 126 1.20 -3.90 6.76
N VAL A 127 0.50 -2.93 6.24
CA VAL A 127 -0.76 -2.45 6.81
C VAL A 127 -1.92 -2.98 5.98
N SER A 128 -2.98 -3.42 6.66
CA SER A 128 -4.29 -3.71 6.08
C SER A 128 -5.38 -3.16 6.98
N ASP A 129 -6.53 -2.84 6.40
CA ASP A 129 -7.67 -2.37 7.18
C ASP A 129 -8.56 -3.55 7.59
N VAL A 130 -9.01 -3.56 8.83
CA VAL A 130 -9.87 -4.61 9.37
C VAL A 130 -11.20 -4.05 9.84
N TYR A 131 -12.26 -4.81 9.67
CA TYR A 131 -13.58 -4.43 10.18
C TYR A 131 -13.64 -4.59 11.70
N PRO A 132 -14.37 -3.71 12.40
CA PRO A 132 -14.55 -3.81 13.85
C PRO A 132 -15.03 -5.20 14.26
N GLY A 133 -14.35 -5.78 15.25
CA GLY A 133 -14.67 -7.11 15.79
C GLY A 133 -14.11 -8.30 15.01
N ALA A 134 -13.61 -8.13 13.79
CA ALA A 134 -12.93 -9.18 13.07
C ALA A 134 -11.58 -9.51 13.72
N LYS A 135 -11.37 -10.76 14.10
CA LYS A 135 -10.13 -11.25 14.72
C LYS A 135 -9.30 -12.11 13.78
N THR A 136 -9.88 -12.51 12.67
CA THR A 136 -9.25 -13.35 11.65
C THR A 136 -9.55 -12.80 10.26
N GLU A 137 -8.71 -13.14 9.28
CA GLU A 137 -8.97 -12.75 7.89
C GLU A 137 -10.27 -13.35 7.34
N ALA A 138 -10.66 -14.54 7.80
CA ALA A 138 -11.94 -15.16 7.42
C ALA A 138 -13.12 -14.30 7.88
N GLU A 139 -13.10 -13.79 9.10
CA GLU A 139 -14.13 -12.89 9.64
C GLU A 139 -14.10 -11.54 8.92
N ASN A 140 -12.91 -11.00 8.64
CA ASN A 140 -12.74 -9.75 7.90
C ASN A 140 -13.31 -9.87 6.48
N LYS A 141 -13.02 -10.98 5.80
CA LYS A 141 -13.58 -11.29 4.48
C LYS A 141 -15.09 -11.44 4.50
N ALA A 142 -15.62 -12.12 5.52
CA ALA A 142 -17.08 -12.26 5.69
C ALA A 142 -17.76 -10.90 5.89
N ALA A 143 -17.19 -10.03 6.72
CA ALA A 143 -17.67 -8.66 6.93
C ALA A 143 -17.61 -7.82 5.64
N ALA A 144 -16.52 -7.93 4.87
CA ALA A 144 -16.39 -7.26 3.58
C ALA A 144 -17.47 -7.73 2.59
N GLN A 145 -17.71 -9.04 2.52
CA GLN A 145 -18.71 -9.62 1.63
C GLN A 145 -20.13 -9.25 2.04
N GLU A 146 -20.44 -9.26 3.34
CA GLU A 146 -21.73 -8.80 3.85
C GLU A 146 -22.02 -7.37 3.41
N ARG A 147 -21.03 -6.46 3.58
CA ARG A 147 -21.17 -5.05 3.19
C ARG A 147 -21.34 -4.88 1.68
N LYS A 148 -20.60 -5.64 0.87
CA LYS A 148 -20.75 -5.65 -0.58
C LYS A 148 -22.15 -6.09 -1.02
N ASN A 149 -22.76 -7.02 -0.30
CA ASN A 149 -24.08 -7.59 -0.60
C ASN A 149 -25.26 -6.78 -0.05
N ARG A 150 -25.02 -5.75 0.74
CA ARG A 150 -26.09 -4.90 1.30
C ARG A 150 -26.90 -4.23 0.19
N LYS A 151 -28.23 -4.35 0.30
CA LYS A 151 -29.17 -3.75 -0.67
C LYS A 151 -29.47 -2.27 -0.39
N TRP A 152 -28.95 -1.75 0.70
CA TRP A 152 -29.15 -0.36 1.14
C TRP A 152 -27.82 0.39 1.17
N ASN A 153 -27.88 1.66 0.81
CA ASN A 153 -26.71 2.54 0.79
C ASN A 153 -26.78 3.53 1.97
N ALA A 154 -26.71 3.00 3.18
CA ALA A 154 -26.64 3.80 4.39
C ALA A 154 -25.36 3.48 5.16
N ARG A 155 -24.81 4.47 5.84
CA ARG A 155 -23.68 4.32 6.76
C ARG A 155 -24.20 4.49 8.18
N VAL A 156 -23.82 3.58 9.06
CA VAL A 156 -24.11 3.65 10.49
C VAL A 156 -22.79 3.89 11.20
N PHE A 157 -22.77 4.89 12.07
CA PHE A 157 -21.61 5.25 12.86
C PHE A 157 -22.01 5.18 14.33
N ASP A 158 -21.25 4.43 15.09
CA ASP A 158 -21.44 4.25 16.54
C ASP A 158 -20.59 5.22 17.37
N SER A 159 -19.71 5.97 16.71
CA SER A 159 -18.80 6.93 17.36
C SER A 159 -18.53 8.13 16.47
N PHE A 160 -17.93 9.16 17.07
CA PHE A 160 -17.52 10.37 16.40
C PHE A 160 -15.98 10.43 16.31
N PRO A 161 -15.37 10.98 15.24
CA PRO A 161 -15.96 11.68 14.09
C PRO A 161 -16.52 10.73 13.01
N ILE A 162 -17.51 11.17 12.26
CA ILE A 162 -18.15 10.43 11.17
C ILE A 162 -17.69 10.89 9.78
N ARG A 163 -16.98 12.00 9.73
CA ARG A 163 -16.53 12.64 8.49
C ARG A 163 -15.18 13.32 8.72
N ASP A 164 -14.32 13.21 7.75
CA ASP A 164 -13.08 13.97 7.66
C ASP A 164 -13.13 14.84 6.41
N TRP A 165 -13.12 16.16 6.61
CA TRP A 165 -13.23 17.15 5.55
C TRP A 165 -14.48 16.87 4.66
N ASP A 166 -14.30 16.45 3.42
CA ASP A 166 -15.35 16.13 2.44
C ASP A 166 -15.64 14.63 2.29
N ARG A 167 -14.93 13.76 3.02
CA ARG A 167 -15.05 12.31 2.94
C ARG A 167 -15.74 11.72 4.17
N TRP A 168 -16.71 10.84 3.93
CA TRP A 168 -17.26 10.00 4.97
C TRP A 168 -16.22 8.98 5.42
N LEU A 169 -16.08 8.82 6.72
CA LEU A 169 -15.17 7.85 7.29
C LEU A 169 -15.70 6.43 7.09
N ASP A 170 -14.77 5.52 7.00
CA ASP A 170 -15.02 4.08 7.04
C ASP A 170 -14.92 3.62 8.50
N ASP A 171 -15.61 2.57 8.86
CA ASP A 171 -15.53 1.97 10.18
C ASP A 171 -14.37 0.95 10.30
N ARG A 172 -13.68 0.65 9.19
CA ARG A 172 -12.46 -0.16 9.22
C ARG A 172 -11.36 0.57 9.98
N GLN A 173 -10.54 -0.22 10.64
CA GLN A 173 -9.37 0.25 11.36
C GLN A 173 -8.10 -0.33 10.74
N PRO A 174 -7.03 0.47 10.59
CA PRO A 174 -5.77 -0.08 10.13
C PRO A 174 -5.20 -1.04 11.18
N SER A 175 -4.70 -2.18 10.71
CA SER A 175 -3.96 -3.14 11.53
C SER A 175 -2.64 -3.49 10.87
N LEU A 176 -1.73 -4.05 11.66
CA LEU A 176 -0.38 -4.39 11.27
C LEU A 176 -0.27 -5.88 11.07
N PHE A 177 0.17 -6.28 9.89
CA PHE A 177 0.29 -7.67 9.49
C PHE A 177 1.73 -8.07 9.22
N VAL A 178 2.05 -9.33 9.47
CA VAL A 178 3.28 -9.97 9.05
C VAL A 178 2.95 -11.21 8.22
N GLN A 179 3.71 -11.44 7.16
CA GLN A 179 3.59 -12.61 6.32
C GLN A 179 4.96 -13.02 5.77
N ALA A 180 5.27 -14.32 5.80
CA ALA A 180 6.46 -14.85 5.14
C ALA A 180 6.32 -14.75 3.61
N VAL A 181 7.42 -14.43 2.93
CA VAL A 181 7.50 -14.42 1.47
C VAL A 181 7.82 -15.83 0.98
N ALA A 182 6.86 -16.71 1.16
CA ALA A 182 6.94 -18.13 0.78
C ALA A 182 5.57 -18.58 0.24
N PRO A 183 5.53 -19.61 -0.61
CA PRO A 183 4.26 -20.20 -1.05
C PRO A 183 3.36 -20.57 0.13
N ASP A 184 2.06 -20.40 -0.04
CA ASP A 184 1.01 -20.80 0.91
C ASP A 184 1.14 -20.19 2.33
N SER A 185 1.93 -19.13 2.49
CA SER A 185 2.05 -18.44 3.76
C SER A 185 0.80 -17.57 4.01
N ALA A 186 0.32 -17.57 5.25
CA ALA A 186 -0.82 -16.76 5.66
C ALA A 186 -0.35 -15.47 6.37
N ALA A 187 -1.08 -14.39 6.14
CA ALA A 187 -0.88 -13.15 6.87
C ALA A 187 -1.38 -13.30 8.32
N LYS A 188 -0.58 -12.80 9.27
CA LYS A 188 -0.92 -12.77 10.70
C LYS A 188 -1.12 -11.32 11.12
N ASP A 189 -2.29 -11.00 11.65
CA ASP A 189 -2.56 -9.72 12.29
C ASP A 189 -1.85 -9.68 13.66
N LEU A 190 -0.97 -8.71 13.84
CA LEU A 190 -0.19 -8.53 15.06
C LEU A 190 -0.96 -7.79 16.16
N LEU A 191 -2.03 -7.11 15.80
CA LEU A 191 -2.82 -6.27 16.71
C LEU A 191 -4.14 -6.92 17.12
N ALA A 192 -4.56 -7.97 16.44
CA ALA A 192 -5.80 -8.67 16.71
C ALA A 192 -5.86 -9.15 18.17
N GLY A 193 -6.92 -8.76 18.89
CA GLY A 193 -7.14 -9.13 20.28
C GLY A 193 -6.22 -8.47 21.31
N THR A 194 -5.39 -7.52 20.90
CA THR A 194 -4.56 -6.75 21.83
C THR A 194 -5.38 -5.63 22.50
N THR A 195 -4.97 -5.23 23.71
CA THR A 195 -5.56 -4.07 24.39
C THR A 195 -5.30 -2.77 23.63
N LEU A 196 -4.23 -2.72 22.85
CA LEU A 196 -3.87 -1.59 22.00
C LEU A 196 -4.93 -1.36 20.91
N ALA A 197 -5.32 -2.42 20.19
CA ALA A 197 -6.36 -2.35 19.15
C ALA A 197 -7.75 -2.01 19.72
N ALA A 198 -8.00 -2.34 20.97
CA ALA A 198 -9.25 -2.03 21.66
C ALA A 198 -9.30 -0.61 22.25
N HIS A 199 -8.18 0.12 22.26
CA HIS A 199 -8.10 1.44 22.87
C HIS A 199 -8.80 2.49 22.00
N PRO A 200 -9.70 3.33 22.55
CA PRO A 200 -10.30 4.43 21.81
C PRO A 200 -9.23 5.36 21.22
N GLY A 201 -9.31 5.63 19.93
CA GLY A 201 -8.35 6.46 19.21
C GLY A 201 -7.07 5.73 18.76
N PHE A 202 -6.96 4.43 18.99
CA PHE A 202 -5.91 3.63 18.34
C PHE A 202 -6.15 3.56 16.83
N GLY A 203 -5.08 3.63 16.08
CA GLY A 203 -5.18 3.70 14.61
C GLY A 203 -5.35 5.11 14.06
N GLY A 204 -5.19 6.09 14.92
CA GLY A 204 -5.45 7.49 14.59
C GLY A 204 -6.94 7.77 14.59
N SER A 205 -7.29 9.02 14.53
CA SER A 205 -8.67 9.41 14.28
C SER A 205 -9.08 8.82 12.94
N LEU A 206 -10.19 8.16 12.95
CA LEU A 206 -10.87 7.66 11.79
C LEU A 206 -10.88 8.74 10.71
N GLY A 207 -10.09 8.59 9.68
CA GLY A 207 -10.14 9.44 8.52
C GLY A 207 -8.81 10.00 8.04
N ALA A 208 -8.21 10.89 8.75
CA ALA A 208 -7.00 11.56 8.28
C ALA A 208 -5.71 10.80 8.62
N GLY A 209 -5.80 9.63 9.18
CA GLY A 209 -4.64 8.98 9.76
C GLY A 209 -4.61 7.45 9.68
N SER A 210 -5.55 6.83 9.00
CA SER A 210 -5.49 5.39 8.77
C SER A 210 -4.21 4.95 8.03
N GLU A 211 -3.54 5.89 7.40
CA GLU A 211 -2.25 5.70 6.72
C GLU A 211 -1.07 5.75 7.69
N ASN A 212 -1.27 6.15 8.95
CA ASN A 212 -0.21 6.56 9.86
C ASN A 212 0.22 5.50 10.89
N ILE A 213 -0.22 4.24 10.78
CA ILE A 213 0.45 3.19 11.53
C ILE A 213 1.84 3.02 10.93
N THR A 214 2.83 3.58 11.62
CA THR A 214 4.23 3.38 11.30
C THR A 214 4.76 2.28 12.19
N ALA A 215 5.31 1.24 11.59
CA ALA A 215 5.97 0.17 12.30
C ALA A 215 7.38 -0.03 11.74
N ALA A 216 8.29 -0.49 12.59
CA ALA A 216 9.64 -0.85 12.19
C ALA A 216 10.00 -2.20 12.83
N TRP A 217 10.90 -2.89 12.17
CA TRP A 217 11.54 -4.06 12.74
C TRP A 217 12.60 -3.62 13.77
N THR A 218 12.71 -4.34 14.85
CA THR A 218 13.88 -4.23 15.72
C THR A 218 14.99 -5.12 15.18
N PRO A 219 16.25 -4.72 15.34
CA PRO A 219 17.41 -5.51 14.95
C PRO A 219 17.44 -6.87 15.63
#